data_f6344931d5a47aff7d2e06055093523d
#
_entry.id   f6344931d5a47aff7d2e06055093523d
#
_cell.length_a   1.000
_cell.length_b   1.000
_cell.length_c   1.000
_cell.angle_alpha   90.00
_cell.angle_beta   90.00
_cell.angle_gamma   90.00
#
_symmetry.space_group_name_H-M   'P 1'
#
loop_
_entity.id
_entity.type
_entity.pdbx_description
1 polymer ?
#
loop_
_entity_poly.entity_id
_entity_poly.type
_entity_poly.pdbx_seq_one_letter_code
_entity_poly.pdbx_strand_id
1 'polypeptide(L)'
;MATQAKGRAEVIRLLKKDGSAEQRTPQEMTFAVNYLTFFGYIAVELLQHIDLESIKDAVKLFQHTFGLQPDGALNEKTLRAMEGPRCGCPDHIDAQNKSHMQFMMAQEIVAERRDRWNKQGLTYTVEKFTLGKIPRAEQLTILAAAFKAWDDVCGLHISEAKKPATADIVVSYGTGPQHNFDGRGGTLAWAYLPTGTDQQLTMRFDLDETWVAKPKERGVLLHNVACHEFGHLLGLTHSTKGSALMAPYYNPFIGVPQVDDDISRIEKLYGKNSKIAAIREVSKVGDNLTVELKPGQKLTVTCK
;
A
#
# COMPACT_ATOMS: atom_id res chain seq x y z
N MET A 1 -22.88 -5.72 -14.63
CA MET A 1 -23.49 -5.44 -13.30
C MET A 1 -24.47 -6.54 -12.85
N ALA A 2 -25.50 -6.92 -13.59
CA ALA A 2 -26.45 -7.97 -13.17
C ALA A 2 -25.81 -9.35 -12.90
N THR A 3 -24.83 -9.72 -13.68
CA THR A 3 -24.10 -11.01 -13.59
C THR A 3 -23.24 -11.10 -12.33
N GLN A 4 -22.57 -10.02 -11.96
CA GLN A 4 -21.79 -9.95 -10.73
C GLN A 4 -22.67 -9.96 -9.46
N ALA A 5 -23.85 -9.32 -9.50
CA ALA A 5 -24.80 -9.37 -8.41
C ALA A 5 -25.32 -10.78 -8.14
N LYS A 6 -25.58 -11.58 -9.20
CA LYS A 6 -25.97 -12.99 -9.08
C LYS A 6 -24.85 -13.85 -8.46
N GLY A 7 -23.61 -13.67 -8.90
CA GLY A 7 -22.46 -14.38 -8.33
C GLY A 7 -22.26 -14.10 -6.84
N ARG A 8 -22.35 -12.83 -6.41
CA ARG A 8 -22.27 -12.46 -4.99
C ARG A 8 -23.38 -13.07 -4.15
N ALA A 9 -24.60 -13.12 -4.66
CA ALA A 9 -25.71 -13.77 -3.97
C ALA A 9 -25.47 -15.29 -3.77
N GLU A 10 -24.83 -15.94 -4.73
CA GLU A 10 -24.45 -17.36 -4.62
C GLU A 10 -23.38 -17.58 -3.54
N VAL A 11 -22.35 -16.73 -3.46
CA VAL A 11 -21.34 -16.78 -2.39
C VAL A 11 -22.00 -16.68 -1.01
N ILE A 12 -22.91 -15.73 -0.83
CA ILE A 12 -23.64 -15.52 0.43
C ILE A 12 -24.48 -16.77 0.76
N ARG A 13 -25.13 -17.37 -0.23
CA ARG A 13 -25.92 -18.60 -0.07
C ARG A 13 -25.07 -19.79 0.40
N LEU A 14 -23.88 -19.96 -0.18
CA LEU A 14 -22.94 -21.01 0.18
C LEU A 14 -22.40 -20.85 1.60
N LEU A 15 -22.00 -19.65 2.00
CA LEU A 15 -21.53 -19.34 3.36
C LEU A 15 -22.61 -19.60 4.42
N LYS A 16 -23.86 -19.26 4.14
CA LYS A 16 -24.98 -19.56 5.04
C LYS A 16 -25.21 -21.05 5.21
N LYS A 17 -25.20 -21.80 4.11
CA LYS A 17 -25.47 -23.26 4.11
C LYS A 17 -24.42 -24.04 4.89
N ASP A 18 -23.18 -23.59 4.87
CA ASP A 18 -22.05 -24.24 5.54
C ASP A 18 -21.95 -23.92 7.04
N GLY A 19 -22.68 -22.93 7.53
CA GLY A 19 -22.55 -22.43 8.91
C GLY A 19 -21.33 -21.56 9.17
N SER A 20 -20.43 -21.34 8.21
CA SER A 20 -19.24 -20.48 8.35
C SER A 20 -19.61 -19.02 8.64
N ALA A 21 -20.86 -18.65 8.37
CA ALA A 21 -21.39 -17.32 8.58
C ALA A 21 -22.77 -17.35 9.28
N GLU A 22 -23.07 -18.39 10.06
CA GLU A 22 -24.40 -18.63 10.65
C GLU A 22 -24.87 -17.45 11.53
N GLN A 23 -23.95 -16.78 12.21
CA GLN A 23 -24.24 -15.63 13.09
C GLN A 23 -24.11 -14.28 12.37
N ARG A 24 -23.95 -14.26 11.05
CA ARG A 24 -23.74 -13.03 10.29
C ARG A 24 -25.01 -12.54 9.63
N THR A 25 -25.20 -11.22 9.66
CA THR A 25 -26.30 -10.57 8.95
C THR A 25 -26.05 -10.61 7.42
N PRO A 26 -27.10 -10.48 6.60
CA PRO A 26 -26.93 -10.35 5.15
C PRO A 26 -26.04 -9.19 4.75
N GLN A 27 -26.05 -8.08 5.50
CA GLN A 27 -25.21 -6.90 5.28
C GLN A 27 -23.74 -7.20 5.51
N GLU A 28 -23.38 -7.83 6.64
CA GLU A 28 -22.00 -8.23 6.95
C GLU A 28 -21.45 -9.20 5.90
N MET A 29 -22.23 -10.16 5.44
CA MET A 29 -21.82 -11.09 4.39
C MET A 29 -21.62 -10.38 3.05
N THR A 30 -22.51 -9.44 2.70
CA THR A 30 -22.38 -8.64 1.47
C THR A 30 -21.12 -7.78 1.53
N PHE A 31 -20.85 -7.16 2.67
CA PHE A 31 -19.62 -6.40 2.90
C PHE A 31 -18.39 -7.29 2.72
N ALA A 32 -18.33 -8.45 3.38
CA ALA A 32 -17.18 -9.36 3.29
C ALA A 32 -16.93 -9.85 1.86
N VAL A 33 -17.96 -10.23 1.12
CA VAL A 33 -17.83 -10.67 -0.29
C VAL A 33 -17.35 -9.53 -1.18
N ASN A 34 -17.88 -8.32 -0.99
CA ASN A 34 -17.42 -7.14 -1.73
C ASN A 34 -15.96 -6.84 -1.42
N TYR A 35 -15.58 -6.90 -0.14
CA TYR A 35 -14.21 -6.70 0.31
C TYR A 35 -13.25 -7.71 -0.32
N LEU A 36 -13.54 -9.01 -0.17
CA LEU A 36 -12.69 -10.08 -0.73
C LEU A 36 -12.55 -9.98 -2.25
N THR A 37 -13.60 -9.56 -2.94
CA THR A 37 -13.57 -9.35 -4.39
C THR A 37 -12.78 -8.08 -4.74
N PHE A 38 -12.99 -6.99 -4.01
CA PHE A 38 -12.32 -5.70 -4.28
C PHE A 38 -10.82 -5.80 -4.09
N PHE A 39 -10.36 -6.46 -3.02
CA PHE A 39 -8.94 -6.59 -2.70
C PHE A 39 -8.25 -7.81 -3.36
N GLY A 40 -8.93 -8.53 -4.25
CA GLY A 40 -8.34 -9.57 -5.09
C GLY A 40 -8.23 -10.95 -4.44
N TYR A 41 -8.89 -11.20 -3.31
CA TYR A 41 -8.96 -12.54 -2.70
C TYR A 41 -9.91 -13.47 -3.45
N ILE A 42 -10.94 -12.92 -4.12
CA ILE A 42 -11.86 -13.64 -5.00
C ILE A 42 -11.82 -12.96 -6.37
N ALA A 43 -11.47 -13.72 -7.41
CA ALA A 43 -11.52 -13.21 -8.78
C ALA A 43 -12.97 -12.96 -9.21
N VAL A 44 -13.24 -11.79 -9.80
CA VAL A 44 -14.59 -11.36 -10.19
C VAL A 44 -15.22 -12.34 -11.18
N GLU A 45 -14.40 -12.90 -12.08
CA GLU A 45 -14.79 -13.84 -13.12
C GLU A 45 -15.28 -15.18 -12.53
N LEU A 46 -14.75 -15.56 -11.37
CA LEU A 46 -15.11 -16.82 -10.69
C LEU A 46 -16.41 -16.73 -9.89
N LEU A 47 -16.93 -15.53 -9.59
CA LEU A 47 -18.08 -15.34 -8.72
C LEU A 47 -19.35 -16.14 -9.15
N GLN A 48 -19.48 -16.50 -10.44
CA GLN A 48 -20.63 -17.24 -10.94
C GLN A 48 -20.53 -18.77 -10.76
N HIS A 49 -19.31 -19.26 -10.60
CA HIS A 49 -19.00 -20.69 -10.54
C HIS A 49 -18.16 -21.04 -9.31
N ILE A 50 -18.06 -20.12 -8.35
CA ILE A 50 -17.26 -20.31 -7.15
C ILE A 50 -17.90 -21.36 -6.24
N ASP A 51 -17.12 -22.30 -5.77
CA ASP A 51 -17.52 -23.25 -4.76
C ASP A 51 -17.20 -22.76 -3.35
N LEU A 52 -17.72 -23.45 -2.35
CA LEU A 52 -17.58 -23.09 -0.95
C LEU A 52 -16.10 -23.18 -0.48
N GLU A 53 -15.35 -24.17 -0.96
CA GLU A 53 -13.96 -24.34 -0.56
C GLU A 53 -13.10 -23.17 -1.06
N SER A 54 -13.29 -22.74 -2.30
CA SER A 54 -12.64 -21.56 -2.86
C SER A 54 -12.95 -20.28 -2.06
N ILE A 55 -14.17 -20.13 -1.55
CA ILE A 55 -14.54 -18.99 -0.68
C ILE A 55 -13.80 -19.07 0.65
N LYS A 56 -13.77 -20.26 1.27
CA LYS A 56 -13.05 -20.48 2.53
C LYS A 56 -11.55 -20.23 2.36
N ASP A 57 -10.98 -20.65 1.25
CA ASP A 57 -9.56 -20.40 0.95
C ASP A 57 -9.27 -18.90 0.77
N ALA A 58 -10.17 -18.15 0.14
CA ALA A 58 -10.07 -16.69 0.07
C ALA A 58 -10.11 -16.03 1.46
N VAL A 59 -11.00 -16.51 2.35
CA VAL A 59 -11.07 -16.04 3.75
C VAL A 59 -9.80 -16.42 4.51
N LYS A 60 -9.31 -17.66 4.38
CA LYS A 60 -8.03 -18.09 5.00
C LYS A 60 -6.85 -17.25 4.53
N LEU A 61 -6.79 -16.95 3.22
CA LEU A 61 -5.74 -16.11 2.66
C LEU A 61 -5.79 -14.69 3.23
N PHE A 62 -6.99 -14.08 3.33
CA PHE A 62 -7.19 -12.81 4.00
C PHE A 62 -6.72 -12.88 5.46
N GLN A 63 -7.19 -13.86 6.21
CA GLN A 63 -6.81 -14.06 7.62
C GLN A 63 -5.29 -14.18 7.78
N HIS A 64 -4.63 -14.97 6.93
CA HIS A 64 -3.17 -15.11 6.91
C HIS A 64 -2.49 -13.77 6.65
N THR A 65 -2.92 -13.01 5.63
CA THR A 65 -2.36 -11.70 5.27
C THR A 65 -2.48 -10.70 6.42
N PHE A 66 -3.56 -10.78 7.20
CA PHE A 66 -3.82 -9.90 8.34
C PHE A 66 -3.36 -10.48 9.70
N GLY A 67 -2.57 -11.55 9.69
CA GLY A 67 -2.01 -12.16 10.90
C GLY A 67 -3.06 -12.80 11.82
N LEU A 68 -4.23 -13.16 11.27
CA LEU A 68 -5.28 -13.87 11.98
C LEU A 68 -5.11 -15.39 11.84
N GLN A 69 -5.77 -16.15 12.73
CA GLN A 69 -5.86 -17.61 12.59
C GLN A 69 -6.64 -17.95 11.31
N PRO A 70 -6.04 -18.69 10.34
CA PRO A 70 -6.67 -18.97 9.04
C PRO A 70 -7.66 -20.15 9.13
N ASP A 71 -8.81 -19.93 9.79
CA ASP A 71 -9.88 -20.90 9.95
C ASP A 71 -10.88 -20.93 8.78
N GLY A 72 -10.86 -19.92 7.91
CA GLY A 72 -11.78 -19.79 6.79
C GLY A 72 -13.19 -19.33 7.17
N ALA A 73 -13.41 -18.93 8.42
CA ALA A 73 -14.69 -18.45 8.90
C ALA A 73 -14.77 -16.90 8.92
N LEU A 74 -15.94 -16.38 8.55
CA LEU A 74 -16.25 -14.96 8.72
C LEU A 74 -16.66 -14.67 10.18
N ASN A 75 -15.74 -14.93 11.10
CA ASN A 75 -15.95 -14.62 12.51
C ASN A 75 -15.80 -13.11 12.79
N GLU A 76 -16.11 -12.69 14.01
CA GLU A 76 -16.07 -11.26 14.39
C GLU A 76 -14.68 -10.63 14.23
N LYS A 77 -13.62 -11.39 14.51
CA LYS A 77 -12.24 -10.90 14.35
C LYS A 77 -11.90 -10.66 12.87
N THR A 78 -12.37 -11.55 12.00
CA THR A 78 -12.20 -11.43 10.54
C THR A 78 -12.91 -10.19 10.01
N LEU A 79 -14.17 -9.97 10.39
CA LEU A 79 -14.93 -8.79 9.97
C LEU A 79 -14.34 -7.49 10.50
N ARG A 80 -13.94 -7.44 11.78
CA ARG A 80 -13.27 -6.26 12.36
C ARG A 80 -11.96 -5.92 11.65
N ALA A 81 -11.21 -6.93 11.21
CA ALA A 81 -10.00 -6.70 10.44
C ALA A 81 -10.31 -6.13 9.03
N MET A 82 -11.42 -6.55 8.41
CA MET A 82 -11.89 -5.98 7.13
C MET A 82 -12.36 -4.52 7.28
N GLU A 83 -12.91 -4.14 8.43
CA GLU A 83 -13.36 -2.77 8.73
C GLU A 83 -12.23 -1.83 9.15
N GLY A 84 -11.03 -2.37 9.41
CA GLY A 84 -9.89 -1.61 9.87
C GLY A 84 -9.30 -0.67 8.80
N PRO A 85 -8.62 0.40 9.22
CA PRO A 85 -8.00 1.36 8.30
C PRO A 85 -6.86 0.70 7.50
N ARG A 86 -6.87 0.93 6.18
CA ARG A 86 -5.97 0.27 5.26
C ARG A 86 -5.69 1.06 3.98
N CYS A 87 -4.73 0.58 3.17
CA CYS A 87 -4.53 0.99 1.79
C CYS A 87 -5.66 0.47 0.89
N GLY A 88 -6.09 1.27 -0.09
CA GLY A 88 -7.12 0.93 -1.06
C GLY A 88 -6.61 0.12 -2.27
N CYS A 89 -5.32 -0.14 -2.38
CA CYS A 89 -4.78 -0.99 -3.43
C CYS A 89 -5.15 -2.46 -3.20
N PRO A 90 -5.34 -3.27 -4.27
CA PRO A 90 -5.55 -4.70 -4.15
C PRO A 90 -4.38 -5.41 -3.47
N ASP A 91 -4.67 -6.42 -2.64
CA ASP A 91 -3.66 -7.23 -1.95
C ASP A 91 -3.05 -8.29 -2.89
N HIS A 92 -3.88 -8.82 -3.78
CA HIS A 92 -3.49 -9.83 -4.75
C HIS A 92 -3.75 -9.33 -6.16
N ILE A 93 -2.68 -9.21 -6.93
CA ILE A 93 -2.68 -8.80 -8.33
C ILE A 93 -2.16 -9.99 -9.14
N ASP A 94 -3.04 -10.94 -9.41
CA ASP A 94 -2.72 -12.01 -10.35
C ASP A 94 -3.12 -11.63 -11.78
N ALA A 95 -2.69 -12.45 -12.74
CA ALA A 95 -2.99 -12.23 -14.15
C ALA A 95 -4.50 -12.31 -14.47
N GLN A 96 -5.30 -12.90 -13.58
CA GLN A 96 -6.74 -13.11 -13.73
C GLN A 96 -7.56 -11.96 -13.13
N ASN A 97 -7.00 -11.24 -12.14
CA ASN A 97 -7.61 -10.04 -11.55
C ASN A 97 -7.32 -8.75 -12.31
N LYS A 98 -6.81 -8.83 -13.53
CA LYS A 98 -6.51 -7.67 -14.40
C LYS A 98 -7.72 -6.77 -14.64
N SER A 99 -8.93 -7.31 -14.67
CA SER A 99 -10.16 -6.55 -14.95
C SER A 99 -10.46 -5.51 -13.86
N HIS A 100 -10.19 -5.81 -12.60
CA HIS A 100 -10.43 -4.86 -11.51
C HIS A 100 -9.38 -3.75 -11.48
N MET A 101 -8.11 -4.10 -11.67
CA MET A 101 -7.05 -3.09 -11.87
C MET A 101 -7.26 -2.26 -13.14
N GLN A 102 -7.76 -2.85 -14.23
CA GLN A 102 -8.11 -2.11 -15.46
C GLN A 102 -9.19 -1.07 -15.21
N PHE A 103 -10.19 -1.38 -14.40
CA PHE A 103 -11.21 -0.42 -13.99
C PHE A 103 -10.62 0.73 -13.16
N MET A 104 -9.71 0.41 -12.23
CA MET A 104 -9.00 1.40 -11.40
C MET A 104 -7.97 2.20 -12.20
N MET A 105 -7.31 1.59 -13.18
CA MET A 105 -6.20 2.20 -13.91
C MET A 105 -6.59 2.76 -15.27
N ALA A 106 -7.76 2.44 -15.84
CA ALA A 106 -8.29 2.93 -17.13
C ALA A 106 -7.25 3.00 -18.28
N GLN A 107 -6.24 2.14 -18.28
CA GLN A 107 -5.12 2.21 -19.20
C GLN A 107 -4.78 0.84 -19.77
N GLU A 108 -4.45 0.82 -21.07
CA GLU A 108 -4.04 -0.37 -21.79
C GLU A 108 -2.84 -1.06 -21.13
N ILE A 109 -3.00 -2.31 -20.75
CA ILE A 109 -1.93 -3.14 -20.20
C ILE A 109 -1.15 -3.72 -21.35
N VAL A 110 0.05 -3.22 -21.59
CA VAL A 110 1.03 -3.84 -22.48
C VAL A 110 1.59 -5.11 -21.84
N ALA A 111 1.74 -6.16 -22.64
CA ALA A 111 1.91 -7.56 -22.23
C ALA A 111 3.19 -7.94 -21.45
N GLU A 112 4.12 -7.02 -21.25
CA GLU A 112 5.31 -7.24 -20.41
C GLU A 112 5.31 -6.25 -19.24
N ARG A 113 4.89 -6.70 -18.06
CA ARG A 113 4.96 -5.90 -16.84
C ARG A 113 6.42 -5.68 -16.44
N ARG A 114 6.89 -4.48 -16.70
CA ARG A 114 7.99 -3.90 -15.92
C ARG A 114 7.35 -3.05 -14.84
N ASP A 115 7.13 -3.61 -13.69
CA ASP A 115 6.49 -2.95 -12.54
C ASP A 115 7.41 -1.87 -11.92
N ARG A 116 8.10 -1.08 -12.73
CA ARG A 116 9.03 -0.03 -12.33
C ARG A 116 9.12 1.10 -13.34
N TRP A 117 9.62 2.23 -12.91
CA TRP A 117 10.02 3.32 -13.79
C TRP A 117 11.29 2.95 -14.58
N ASN A 118 11.37 3.42 -15.82
CA ASN A 118 12.55 3.20 -16.68
C ASN A 118 13.62 4.30 -16.50
N LYS A 119 13.35 5.32 -15.68
CA LYS A 119 14.23 6.44 -15.39
C LYS A 119 14.62 6.47 -13.92
N GLN A 120 15.76 7.10 -13.61
CA GLN A 120 16.27 7.21 -12.24
C GLN A 120 15.83 8.49 -11.52
N GLY A 121 15.41 9.52 -12.24
CA GLY A 121 14.93 10.77 -11.69
C GLY A 121 13.41 10.85 -11.77
N LEU A 122 12.72 10.99 -10.63
CA LEU A 122 11.29 11.18 -10.54
C LEU A 122 10.96 12.55 -9.95
N THR A 123 9.90 13.12 -10.45
CA THR A 123 9.40 14.40 -9.97
C THR A 123 7.96 14.26 -9.47
N TYR A 124 7.61 14.98 -8.41
CA TYR A 124 6.25 14.99 -7.89
C TYR A 124 5.68 16.40 -7.78
N THR A 125 4.36 16.49 -7.78
CA THR A 125 3.61 17.71 -7.47
C THR A 125 2.45 17.41 -6.53
N VAL A 126 2.01 18.40 -5.78
CA VAL A 126 0.84 18.31 -4.89
C VAL A 126 -0.24 19.24 -5.42
N GLU A 127 -1.31 18.68 -5.98
CA GLU A 127 -2.40 19.47 -6.56
C GLU A 127 -3.44 19.89 -5.54
N LYS A 128 -3.75 19.02 -4.58
CA LYS A 128 -4.74 19.27 -3.53
C LYS A 128 -4.16 18.98 -2.16
N PHE A 129 -4.72 19.58 -1.14
CA PHE A 129 -4.31 19.44 0.25
C PHE A 129 -5.52 19.09 1.11
N THR A 130 -5.30 18.38 2.23
CA THR A 130 -6.35 18.21 3.23
C THR A 130 -6.72 19.58 3.81
N LEU A 131 -7.99 19.76 4.08
CA LEU A 131 -8.54 20.95 4.75
C LEU A 131 -8.47 20.86 6.28
N GLY A 132 -7.81 19.80 6.81
CA GLY A 132 -7.71 19.51 8.24
C GLY A 132 -6.72 20.39 8.99
N LYS A 133 -6.27 19.88 10.15
CA LYS A 133 -5.44 20.62 11.10
C LYS A 133 -3.97 20.83 10.68
N ILE A 134 -3.51 20.12 9.63
CA ILE A 134 -2.11 20.21 9.18
C ILE A 134 -1.98 21.38 8.21
N PRO A 135 -1.20 22.44 8.51
CA PRO A 135 -0.98 23.55 7.60
C PRO A 135 -0.35 23.07 6.27
N ARG A 136 -0.68 23.75 5.16
CA ARG A 136 -0.17 23.37 3.83
C ARG A 136 1.36 23.20 3.78
N ALA A 137 2.12 24.12 4.38
CA ALA A 137 3.58 24.03 4.41
C ALA A 137 4.07 22.79 5.15
N GLU A 138 3.40 22.41 6.24
CA GLU A 138 3.71 21.20 7.00
C GLU A 138 3.36 19.94 6.23
N GLN A 139 2.22 19.93 5.48
CA GLN A 139 1.87 18.81 4.58
C GLN A 139 2.96 18.60 3.51
N LEU A 140 3.46 19.67 2.89
CA LEU A 140 4.56 19.58 1.91
C LEU A 140 5.82 18.99 2.56
N THR A 141 6.18 19.41 3.76
CA THR A 141 7.31 18.88 4.51
C THR A 141 7.16 17.39 4.81
N ILE A 142 5.97 16.98 5.24
CA ILE A 142 5.65 15.57 5.53
C ILE A 142 5.75 14.71 4.26
N LEU A 143 5.17 15.16 3.15
CA LEU A 143 5.22 14.44 1.89
C LEU A 143 6.66 14.33 1.35
N ALA A 144 7.42 15.42 1.41
CA ALA A 144 8.84 15.41 1.02
C ALA A 144 9.66 14.43 1.87
N ALA A 145 9.38 14.33 3.18
CA ALA A 145 10.05 13.38 4.07
C ALA A 145 9.68 11.93 3.72
N ALA A 146 8.42 11.66 3.35
CA ALA A 146 7.98 10.34 2.92
C ALA A 146 8.66 9.90 1.61
N PHE A 147 8.77 10.80 0.64
CA PHE A 147 9.52 10.54 -0.61
C PHE A 147 11.00 10.30 -0.36
N LYS A 148 11.59 11.12 0.53
CA LYS A 148 13.00 11.00 0.89
C LYS A 148 13.32 9.66 1.57
N ALA A 149 12.41 9.09 2.33
CA ALA A 149 12.62 7.78 2.97
C ALA A 149 12.89 6.67 1.94
N TRP A 150 12.30 6.75 0.75
CA TRP A 150 12.58 5.84 -0.35
C TRP A 150 13.82 6.23 -1.16
N ASP A 151 14.01 7.54 -1.43
CA ASP A 151 15.23 8.04 -2.09
C ASP A 151 16.50 7.61 -1.34
N ASP A 152 16.43 7.58 -0.01
CA ASP A 152 17.55 7.17 0.83
C ASP A 152 17.91 5.69 0.68
N VAL A 153 17.00 4.81 0.32
CA VAL A 153 17.24 3.35 0.29
C VAL A 153 17.35 2.75 -1.12
N CYS A 154 16.90 3.44 -2.15
CA CYS A 154 16.98 2.97 -3.54
C CYS A 154 17.81 3.89 -4.43
N GLY A 155 18.13 3.41 -5.64
CA GLY A 155 18.95 4.17 -6.61
C GLY A 155 18.18 5.25 -7.37
N LEU A 156 17.01 5.67 -6.91
CA LEU A 156 16.21 6.73 -7.53
C LEU A 156 16.55 8.09 -6.96
N HIS A 157 16.20 9.14 -7.69
CA HIS A 157 16.30 10.53 -7.30
C HIS A 157 14.93 11.17 -7.36
N ILE A 158 14.39 11.61 -6.23
CA ILE A 158 13.01 12.07 -6.13
C ILE A 158 13.00 13.53 -5.68
N SER A 159 12.36 14.41 -6.46
CA SER A 159 12.34 15.84 -6.21
C SER A 159 10.99 16.47 -6.56
N GLU A 160 10.72 17.66 -6.03
CA GLU A 160 9.54 18.43 -6.41
C GLU A 160 9.67 18.92 -7.86
N ALA A 161 8.58 18.85 -8.62
CA ALA A 161 8.58 19.28 -10.01
C ALA A 161 8.68 20.79 -10.14
N LYS A 162 9.55 21.28 -11.02
CA LYS A 162 9.64 22.72 -11.34
C LYS A 162 8.35 23.24 -12.01
N LYS A 163 7.66 22.38 -12.77
CA LYS A 163 6.39 22.67 -13.43
C LYS A 163 5.41 21.53 -13.10
N PRO A 164 4.30 21.78 -12.40
CA PRO A 164 3.35 20.74 -12.02
C PRO A 164 2.82 19.90 -13.19
N ALA A 165 2.58 20.52 -14.35
CA ALA A 165 2.09 19.84 -15.55
C ALA A 165 3.05 18.78 -16.13
N THR A 166 4.31 18.75 -15.71
CA THR A 166 5.33 17.80 -16.19
C THR A 166 5.80 16.86 -15.07
N ALA A 167 5.12 16.86 -13.92
CA ALA A 167 5.44 15.95 -12.83
C ALA A 167 5.14 14.50 -13.22
N ASP A 168 5.97 13.59 -12.76
CA ASP A 168 5.78 12.15 -12.92
C ASP A 168 4.71 11.62 -11.99
N ILE A 169 4.60 12.23 -10.82
CA ILE A 169 3.72 11.83 -9.75
C ILE A 169 2.85 13.03 -9.32
N VAL A 170 1.54 12.78 -9.26
CA VAL A 170 0.56 13.75 -8.75
C VAL A 170 0.03 13.26 -7.41
N VAL A 171 0.23 14.06 -6.37
CA VAL A 171 -0.37 13.86 -5.06
C VAL A 171 -1.67 14.62 -5.01
N SER A 172 -2.78 13.94 -4.70
CA SER A 172 -4.10 14.53 -4.68
C SER A 172 -4.91 14.04 -3.46
N TYR A 173 -6.03 14.70 -3.20
CA TYR A 173 -7.01 14.31 -2.18
C TYR A 173 -8.38 14.23 -2.81
N GLY A 174 -9.23 13.34 -2.32
CA GLY A 174 -10.61 13.19 -2.79
C GLY A 174 -11.50 12.58 -1.73
N THR A 175 -12.78 12.48 -1.99
CA THR A 175 -13.76 11.87 -1.10
C THR A 175 -14.80 11.08 -1.88
N GLY A 176 -15.39 10.10 -1.23
CA GLY A 176 -16.52 9.33 -1.72
C GLY A 176 -16.20 8.31 -2.83
N PRO A 177 -17.22 7.57 -3.29
CA PRO A 177 -17.04 6.43 -4.21
C PRO A 177 -16.44 6.80 -5.56
N GLN A 178 -16.62 8.05 -6.04
CA GLN A 178 -16.02 8.53 -7.29
C GLN A 178 -14.48 8.62 -7.23
N HIS A 179 -13.91 8.57 -6.04
CA HIS A 179 -12.47 8.52 -5.81
C HIS A 179 -12.01 7.22 -5.14
N ASN A 180 -12.90 6.21 -5.10
CA ASN A 180 -12.67 4.90 -4.45
C ASN A 180 -12.48 4.98 -2.94
N PHE A 181 -13.19 5.90 -2.28
CA PHE A 181 -13.21 6.04 -0.83
C PHE A 181 -14.57 5.67 -0.24
N ASP A 182 -14.54 5.11 0.95
CA ASP A 182 -15.69 4.59 1.69
C ASP A 182 -16.08 5.47 2.89
N GLY A 183 -15.43 6.63 3.03
CA GLY A 183 -15.59 7.55 4.13
C GLY A 183 -14.58 7.26 5.25
N ARG A 184 -14.82 7.81 6.42
CA ARG A 184 -13.87 7.75 7.54
C ARG A 184 -13.61 6.32 8.02
N GLY A 185 -12.35 5.96 8.11
CA GLY A 185 -11.91 4.58 8.32
C GLY A 185 -11.86 3.79 7.01
N GLY A 186 -11.59 2.48 7.06
CA GLY A 186 -11.49 1.68 5.83
C GLY A 186 -10.35 2.15 4.92
N THR A 187 -10.67 2.56 3.69
CA THR A 187 -9.66 2.99 2.70
C THR A 187 -9.11 4.39 2.99
N LEU A 188 -7.88 4.47 3.45
CA LEU A 188 -7.19 5.73 3.79
C LEU A 188 -6.64 6.47 2.57
N ALA A 189 -6.02 5.72 1.66
CA ALA A 189 -5.36 6.21 0.46
C ALA A 189 -5.17 5.10 -0.54
N TRP A 190 -4.78 5.43 -1.77
CA TRP A 190 -4.38 4.49 -2.80
C TRP A 190 -3.42 5.13 -3.79
N ALA A 191 -2.64 4.32 -4.51
CA ALA A 191 -1.73 4.77 -5.54
C ALA A 191 -1.69 3.82 -6.73
N TYR A 192 -1.38 4.36 -7.91
CA TYR A 192 -1.14 3.53 -9.09
C TYR A 192 0.25 2.90 -9.07
N LEU A 193 0.34 1.68 -9.59
CA LEU A 193 1.62 1.02 -9.86
C LEU A 193 2.17 1.48 -11.21
N PRO A 194 3.50 1.60 -11.37
CA PRO A 194 4.09 1.85 -12.68
C PRO A 194 3.84 0.69 -13.64
N THR A 195 3.71 1.02 -14.92
CA THR A 195 3.46 0.04 -15.99
C THR A 195 4.66 -0.13 -16.93
N GLY A 196 5.78 0.49 -16.59
CA GLY A 196 6.98 0.50 -17.42
C GLY A 196 6.96 1.50 -18.58
N THR A 197 5.95 2.38 -18.66
CA THR A 197 5.79 3.37 -19.73
C THR A 197 6.18 4.79 -19.33
N ASP A 198 6.67 5.00 -18.09
CA ASP A 198 7.03 6.30 -17.53
C ASP A 198 5.92 7.38 -17.62
N GLN A 199 4.67 6.96 -17.67
CA GLN A 199 3.53 7.85 -17.68
C GLN A 199 3.29 8.45 -16.28
N GLN A 200 2.61 9.59 -16.24
CA GLN A 200 2.23 10.24 -14.99
C GLN A 200 1.34 9.34 -14.13
N LEU A 201 1.68 9.16 -12.87
CA LEU A 201 0.92 8.40 -11.89
C LEU A 201 0.34 9.28 -10.81
N THR A 202 -0.73 8.82 -10.19
CA THR A 202 -1.41 9.53 -9.08
C THR A 202 -1.41 8.67 -7.83
N MET A 203 -1.18 9.31 -6.68
CA MET A 203 -1.60 8.81 -5.38
C MET A 203 -2.67 9.75 -4.79
N ARG A 204 -3.63 9.17 -4.09
CA ARG A 204 -4.76 9.93 -3.56
C ARG A 204 -5.08 9.54 -2.12
N PHE A 205 -5.34 10.55 -1.29
CA PHE A 205 -5.70 10.43 0.11
C PHE A 205 -7.18 10.73 0.31
N ASP A 206 -7.83 10.05 1.25
CA ASP A 206 -9.22 10.36 1.62
C ASP A 206 -9.30 11.67 2.41
N LEU A 207 -10.13 12.60 1.94
CA LEU A 207 -10.41 13.86 2.63
C LEU A 207 -11.29 13.69 3.88
N ASP A 208 -12.04 12.61 3.98
CA ASP A 208 -12.92 12.33 5.12
C ASP A 208 -12.14 11.85 6.35
N GLU A 209 -10.83 11.53 6.17
CA GLU A 209 -9.96 11.11 7.25
C GLU A 209 -9.48 12.27 8.13
N THR A 210 -9.19 11.94 9.39
CA THR A 210 -8.51 12.87 10.29
C THR A 210 -7.01 12.69 10.17
N TRP A 211 -6.41 13.44 9.24
CA TRP A 211 -4.97 13.45 9.06
C TRP A 211 -4.27 14.21 10.19
N VAL A 212 -3.19 13.63 10.72
CA VAL A 212 -2.34 14.23 11.76
C VAL A 212 -0.88 14.20 11.38
N ALA A 213 -0.12 15.17 11.92
CA ALA A 213 1.31 15.30 11.68
C ALA A 213 2.15 14.49 12.67
N LYS A 214 1.67 14.27 13.88
CA LYS A 214 2.47 13.73 15.00
C LYS A 214 1.84 12.49 15.64
N PRO A 215 2.64 11.49 16.07
CA PRO A 215 2.15 10.22 16.60
C PRO A 215 1.27 10.33 17.86
N LYS A 216 1.34 11.44 18.61
CA LYS A 216 0.54 11.66 19.83
C LYS A 216 -0.85 12.24 19.56
N GLU A 217 -1.13 12.63 18.33
CA GLU A 217 -2.42 13.19 17.93
C GLU A 217 -3.40 12.07 17.58
N ARG A 218 -4.68 12.32 17.82
CA ARG A 218 -5.73 11.36 17.43
C ARG A 218 -6.03 11.49 15.94
N GLY A 219 -5.69 10.47 15.17
CA GLY A 219 -5.92 10.42 13.73
C GLY A 219 -4.95 9.50 13.01
N VAL A 220 -4.91 9.63 11.71
CA VAL A 220 -4.05 8.88 10.81
C VAL A 220 -2.80 9.69 10.49
N LEU A 221 -1.63 9.13 10.71
CA LEU A 221 -0.36 9.80 10.41
C LEU A 221 -0.18 9.94 8.90
N LEU A 222 -0.21 11.17 8.41
CA LEU A 222 -0.06 11.46 6.98
C LEU A 222 1.26 10.91 6.44
N HIS A 223 2.35 11.04 7.20
CA HIS A 223 3.67 10.53 6.79
C HIS A 223 3.67 9.02 6.52
N ASN A 224 3.11 8.23 7.44
CA ASN A 224 3.15 6.76 7.33
C ASN A 224 2.38 6.28 6.10
N VAL A 225 1.17 6.82 5.89
CA VAL A 225 0.36 6.48 4.73
C VAL A 225 1.01 6.99 3.44
N ALA A 226 1.53 8.22 3.42
CA ALA A 226 2.24 8.75 2.25
C ALA A 226 3.46 7.90 1.87
N CYS A 227 4.23 7.45 2.86
CA CYS A 227 5.37 6.58 2.63
C CYS A 227 4.95 5.22 2.05
N HIS A 228 3.86 4.63 2.55
CA HIS A 228 3.28 3.39 2.01
C HIS A 228 2.82 3.57 0.55
N GLU A 229 1.96 4.56 0.28
CA GLU A 229 1.43 4.80 -1.08
C GLU A 229 2.53 5.11 -2.09
N PHE A 230 3.60 5.77 -1.63
CA PHE A 230 4.74 6.00 -2.47
C PHE A 230 5.48 4.72 -2.84
N GLY A 231 5.54 3.73 -1.97
CA GLY A 231 6.04 2.39 -2.30
C GLY A 231 5.31 1.75 -3.49
N HIS A 232 3.98 1.93 -3.58
CA HIS A 232 3.20 1.50 -4.76
C HIS A 232 3.61 2.25 -6.02
N LEU A 233 3.75 3.57 -5.96
CA LEU A 233 4.24 4.38 -7.10
C LEU A 233 5.63 3.95 -7.58
N LEU A 234 6.42 3.32 -6.73
CA LEU A 234 7.71 2.74 -7.08
C LEU A 234 7.62 1.29 -7.58
N GLY A 235 6.46 0.67 -7.60
CA GLY A 235 6.25 -0.69 -8.12
C GLY A 235 6.17 -1.78 -7.04
N LEU A 236 6.15 -1.45 -5.77
CA LEU A 236 5.94 -2.43 -4.72
C LEU A 236 4.45 -2.74 -4.54
N THR A 237 4.10 -4.00 -4.56
CA THR A 237 2.79 -4.50 -4.13
C THR A 237 2.74 -4.64 -2.62
N HIS A 238 1.58 -4.97 -2.05
CA HIS A 238 1.48 -5.26 -0.62
C HIS A 238 2.43 -6.38 -0.19
N SER A 239 2.86 -6.30 1.07
CA SER A 239 3.64 -7.33 1.75
C SER A 239 2.75 -8.19 2.63
N THR A 240 3.01 -9.48 2.70
CA THR A 240 2.39 -10.38 3.67
C THR A 240 3.04 -10.31 5.06
N LYS A 241 4.14 -9.57 5.20
CA LYS A 241 4.79 -9.34 6.49
C LYS A 241 4.17 -8.16 7.21
N GLY A 242 3.53 -8.39 8.34
CA GLY A 242 2.90 -7.34 9.15
C GLY A 242 3.86 -6.30 9.74
N SER A 243 5.16 -6.58 9.75
CA SER A 243 6.23 -5.65 10.15
C SER A 243 6.72 -4.76 9.00
N ALA A 244 6.30 -5.01 7.76
CA ALA A 244 6.67 -4.20 6.62
C ALA A 244 5.85 -2.90 6.54
N LEU A 245 6.44 -1.85 5.96
CA LEU A 245 5.70 -0.63 5.63
C LEU A 245 4.62 -0.93 4.59
N MET A 246 4.90 -1.83 3.63
CA MET A 246 3.98 -2.23 2.59
C MET A 246 2.93 -3.27 3.04
N ALA A 247 2.74 -3.52 4.34
CA ALA A 247 1.59 -4.28 4.83
C ALA A 247 0.28 -3.56 4.47
N PRO A 248 -0.81 -4.27 4.05
CA PRO A 248 -2.02 -3.63 3.52
C PRO A 248 -2.80 -2.81 4.55
N TYR A 249 -2.62 -3.06 5.83
CA TYR A 249 -3.32 -2.38 6.92
C TYR A 249 -2.45 -1.29 7.57
N TYR A 250 -3.10 -0.26 8.07
CA TYR A 250 -2.43 0.86 8.71
C TYR A 250 -1.77 0.46 10.03
N ASN A 251 -0.48 0.78 10.16
CA ASN A 251 0.27 0.64 11.41
C ASN A 251 0.89 2.00 11.80
N PRO A 252 0.46 2.62 12.92
CA PRO A 252 0.98 3.93 13.33
C PRO A 252 2.46 3.93 13.74
N PHE A 253 3.05 2.74 13.96
CA PHE A 253 4.44 2.59 14.41
C PHE A 253 5.42 2.38 13.26
N ILE A 254 4.94 2.17 12.03
CA ILE A 254 5.76 1.94 10.84
C ILE A 254 5.59 3.09 9.87
N GLY A 255 6.60 3.92 9.72
CA GLY A 255 6.57 5.11 8.86
C GLY A 255 7.74 5.20 7.88
N VAL A 256 8.59 4.16 7.81
CA VAL A 256 9.71 4.09 6.87
C VAL A 256 9.88 2.66 6.35
N PRO A 257 10.51 2.49 5.15
CA PRO A 257 10.79 1.17 4.59
C PRO A 257 11.59 0.27 5.55
N GLN A 258 11.19 -0.98 5.69
CA GLN A 258 11.81 -1.94 6.59
C GLN A 258 12.87 -2.79 5.86
N VAL A 259 13.99 -3.07 6.55
CA VAL A 259 15.18 -3.71 5.96
C VAL A 259 14.90 -5.13 5.47
N ASP A 260 14.14 -5.88 6.22
CA ASP A 260 13.88 -7.31 6.00
C ASP A 260 12.77 -7.59 4.98
N ASP A 261 12.13 -6.56 4.42
CA ASP A 261 11.14 -6.68 3.35
C ASP A 261 11.21 -5.53 2.33
N ASP A 262 10.69 -4.34 2.68
CA ASP A 262 10.49 -3.22 1.75
C ASP A 262 11.79 -2.81 1.04
N ILE A 263 12.89 -2.67 1.79
CA ILE A 263 14.20 -2.29 1.25
C ILE A 263 14.74 -3.37 0.33
N SER A 264 14.66 -4.63 0.74
CA SER A 264 15.16 -5.73 -0.09
C SER A 264 14.39 -5.86 -1.41
N ARG A 265 13.09 -5.51 -1.41
CA ARG A 265 12.22 -5.56 -2.60
C ARG A 265 12.48 -4.37 -3.52
N ILE A 266 12.62 -3.15 -2.99
CA ILE A 266 12.90 -1.96 -3.81
C ILE A 266 14.30 -1.99 -4.42
N GLU A 267 15.29 -2.54 -3.70
CA GLU A 267 16.64 -2.73 -4.23
C GLU A 267 16.69 -3.70 -5.43
N LYS A 268 15.79 -4.69 -5.49
CA LYS A 268 15.65 -5.59 -6.65
C LYS A 268 15.12 -4.85 -7.88
N LEU A 269 14.30 -3.81 -7.69
CA LEU A 269 13.74 -3.03 -8.79
C LEU A 269 14.71 -1.97 -9.31
N TYR A 270 15.39 -1.25 -8.42
CA TYR A 270 16.19 -0.06 -8.78
C TYR A 270 17.66 -0.10 -8.39
N GLY A 271 18.10 -1.19 -7.77
CA GLY A 271 19.45 -1.28 -7.21
C GLY A 271 19.59 -0.57 -5.86
N LYS A 272 20.73 -0.75 -5.23
CA LYS A 272 21.09 -0.09 -3.97
C LYS A 272 21.42 1.39 -4.21
N ASN A 273 21.04 2.24 -3.25
CA ASN A 273 21.51 3.62 -3.28
C ASN A 273 23.04 3.64 -3.19
N SER A 274 23.70 4.20 -4.21
CA SER A 274 25.17 4.29 -4.28
C SER A 274 25.78 5.08 -3.13
N LYS A 275 25.04 6.00 -2.51
CA LYS A 275 25.47 6.74 -1.33
C LYS A 275 25.58 5.85 -0.10
N ILE A 276 24.67 4.87 0.04
CA ILE A 276 24.70 3.87 1.12
C ILE A 276 25.67 2.73 0.80
N ALA A 277 25.79 2.34 -0.46
CA ALA A 277 26.79 1.38 -0.91
C ALA A 277 28.24 1.86 -0.67
N ALA A 278 28.43 3.13 -0.41
CA ALA A 278 29.72 3.70 -0.02
C ALA A 278 30.11 3.42 1.46
N ILE A 279 29.15 2.97 2.29
CA ILE A 279 29.45 2.44 3.65
C ILE A 279 29.92 1.01 3.47
N ARG A 280 31.23 0.81 3.43
CA ARG A 280 31.83 -0.51 3.14
C ARG A 280 31.85 -1.43 4.34
N GLU A 281 32.01 -0.91 5.51
CA GLU A 281 32.20 -1.74 6.71
C GLU A 281 31.84 -0.97 7.99
N VAL A 282 31.10 -1.63 8.85
CA VAL A 282 30.87 -1.18 10.22
C VAL A 282 31.55 -2.17 11.14
N SER A 283 32.64 -1.78 11.77
CA SER A 283 33.34 -2.63 12.72
C SER A 283 33.23 -2.05 14.13
N LYS A 284 33.03 -2.95 15.10
CA LYS A 284 33.03 -2.61 16.53
C LYS A 284 34.30 -3.18 17.16
N VAL A 285 35.13 -2.30 17.73
CA VAL A 285 36.31 -2.69 18.50
C VAL A 285 36.21 -2.03 19.87
N GLY A 286 35.93 -2.81 20.89
CA GLY A 286 35.65 -2.31 22.23
C GLY A 286 34.40 -1.42 22.24
N ASP A 287 34.52 -0.20 22.81
CA ASP A 287 33.44 0.79 22.86
C ASP A 287 33.40 1.72 21.64
N ASN A 288 34.20 1.45 20.63
CA ASN A 288 34.27 2.26 19.41
C ASN A 288 33.52 1.60 18.26
N LEU A 289 32.62 2.34 17.63
CA LEU A 289 31.98 2.00 16.36
C LEU A 289 32.74 2.74 15.24
N THR A 290 33.34 2.01 14.32
CA THR A 290 34.03 2.60 13.16
C THR A 290 33.26 2.31 11.89
N VAL A 291 32.90 3.35 11.15
CA VAL A 291 32.20 3.29 9.87
C VAL A 291 33.19 3.70 8.78
N GLU A 292 33.50 2.82 7.84
CA GLU A 292 34.30 3.16 6.66
C GLU A 292 33.37 3.61 5.53
N LEU A 293 33.47 4.88 5.14
CA LEU A 293 32.56 5.52 4.16
C LEU A 293 33.08 5.39 2.72
N LYS A 294 34.37 5.64 2.49
CA LYS A 294 35.09 5.49 1.20
C LYS A 294 36.50 5.03 1.51
N PRO A 295 37.26 4.52 0.54
CA PRO A 295 38.66 4.20 0.77
C PRO A 295 39.41 5.41 1.40
N GLY A 296 39.86 5.21 2.63
CA GLY A 296 40.59 6.24 3.40
C GLY A 296 39.73 7.20 4.24
N GLN A 297 38.42 7.14 4.19
CA GLN A 297 37.52 7.92 5.07
C GLN A 297 36.93 7.06 6.17
N LYS A 298 37.25 7.37 7.42
CA LYS A 298 36.74 6.65 8.61
C LYS A 298 36.05 7.63 9.54
N LEU A 299 34.85 7.26 10.01
CA LEU A 299 34.16 7.93 11.11
C LEU A 299 34.21 6.99 12.31
N THR A 300 34.80 7.44 13.41
CA THR A 300 34.82 6.68 14.66
C THR A 300 33.95 7.37 15.68
N VAL A 301 32.97 6.67 16.23
CA VAL A 301 32.10 7.13 17.31
C VAL A 301 32.45 6.34 18.57
N THR A 302 32.87 7.02 19.62
CA THR A 302 33.12 6.44 20.93
C THR A 302 31.82 6.47 21.74
N CYS A 303 31.31 5.31 22.11
CA CYS A 303 30.17 5.22 23.02
C CYS A 303 30.69 5.43 24.45
N LYS A 304 30.31 6.55 25.08
CA LYS A 304 30.56 6.81 26.51
C LYS A 304 29.44 6.28 27.35
#